data_0101f312f73888ce195aec27f30f3203
#
_entry.id   0101f312f73888ce195aec27f30f3203
#
_cell.length_a   1.000
_cell.length_b   1.000
_cell.length_c   1.000
_cell.angle_alpha   90.00
_cell.angle_beta   90.00
_cell.angle_gamma   90.00
#
_symmetry.space_group_name_H-M   'P 1'
#
loop_
_entity.id
_entity.type
_entity.pdbx_description
1 polymer ?
#
loop_
_entity_poly.entity_id
_entity_poly.type
_entity_poly.pdbx_seq_one_letter_code
_entity_poly.pdbx_strand_id
1 'polypeptide(L)'
;MADRQRALLLGAIALGALALRLSHQWRWALWGSDSGEYLFLTAALVGEGALLQDGYLGWGRAYPWFQGMQILAASAALLCGTPLPATLFWLIPAAGALAVPALFLAGRRFVSSDAALVGCGCYAVAFPVVYANSHAMPGGLADPLGLLLVYAFAGVLAAPRRWAPPFSILLLGLLLMHHFTLLLAVAGCTGMLALETAAGSRRRAPYFALATAAALTALYWIGYATGFRTAILGDTGLPLGVLLGAPLVALGAMRLLAPRLPLPSLQAPRRPARLFLGAFLASLLIIGYGIVYDVPGTSIPVGPDAVPFLLPPLGWLALAAAPGLVLAQRGGWLLYGWTLPIVGLAAVGGLTGSHLLIAYRHAPYLMAPLALMAGAGFMALLRMQTPPHRPRFAASLASILLCGALTAYPPVAVMGGFQEGTTNAELGCVLWTGQVEPGALIVSDHRLSSLAFGLGKHNASWEQGADVLVSAGIVREVSTPAAGTQEVGYVLLSDEVRAGVTLLQWEAAQPLSAEAAAKFDSATYSAVYDSGRCQLYRQAPDSLM
;
A
#
# COMPACT_ATOMS: atom_id res chain seq x y z
N MET A 1 -25.90 20.77 -2.67
CA MET A 1 -26.70 19.54 -3.03
C MET A 1 -27.53 19.09 -1.85
N ALA A 2 -28.70 18.46 -2.10
CA ALA A 2 -29.47 17.80 -1.05
C ALA A 2 -28.76 16.55 -0.51
N ASP A 3 -29.02 16.17 0.75
CA ASP A 3 -28.33 15.01 1.38
C ASP A 3 -28.59 13.69 0.63
N ARG A 4 -29.79 13.50 0.07
CA ARG A 4 -30.10 12.34 -0.77
C ARG A 4 -29.22 12.27 -2.03
N GLN A 5 -28.99 13.41 -2.69
CA GLN A 5 -28.13 13.47 -3.88
C GLN A 5 -26.66 13.15 -3.52
N ARG A 6 -26.18 13.64 -2.37
CA ARG A 6 -24.82 13.32 -1.87
C ARG A 6 -24.68 11.82 -1.61
N ALA A 7 -25.67 11.21 -0.95
CA ALA A 7 -25.65 9.78 -0.66
C ALA A 7 -25.64 8.93 -1.96
N LEU A 8 -26.44 9.29 -2.96
CA LEU A 8 -26.47 8.61 -4.26
C LEU A 8 -25.12 8.74 -5.00
N LEU A 9 -24.53 9.94 -5.01
CA LEU A 9 -23.24 10.17 -5.64
C LEU A 9 -22.11 9.45 -4.91
N LEU A 10 -22.13 9.45 -3.58
CA LEU A 10 -21.16 8.69 -2.78
C LEU A 10 -21.26 7.19 -3.07
N GLY A 11 -22.47 6.65 -3.15
CA GLY A 11 -22.73 5.27 -3.55
C GLY A 11 -22.19 4.96 -4.96
N ALA A 12 -22.44 5.85 -5.92
CA ALA A 12 -21.93 5.70 -7.28
C ALA A 12 -20.39 5.73 -7.34
N ILE A 13 -19.75 6.65 -6.58
CA ILE A 13 -18.28 6.71 -6.48
C ILE A 13 -17.75 5.42 -5.84
N ALA A 14 -18.35 4.93 -4.77
CA ALA A 14 -17.92 3.69 -4.10
C ALA A 14 -18.08 2.46 -5.02
N LEU A 15 -19.18 2.36 -5.76
CA LEU A 15 -19.40 1.29 -6.75
C LEU A 15 -18.39 1.39 -7.92
N GLY A 16 -18.12 2.59 -8.42
CA GLY A 16 -17.10 2.83 -9.44
C GLY A 16 -15.69 2.44 -8.93
N ALA A 17 -15.40 2.78 -7.67
CA ALA A 17 -14.15 2.39 -7.00
C ALA A 17 -14.03 0.86 -6.86
N LEU A 18 -15.12 0.17 -6.53
CA LEU A 18 -15.17 -1.29 -6.47
C LEU A 18 -14.93 -1.90 -7.86
N ALA A 19 -15.66 -1.45 -8.87
CA ALA A 19 -15.52 -1.94 -10.24
C ALA A 19 -14.09 -1.75 -10.75
N LEU A 20 -13.49 -0.58 -10.48
CA LEU A 20 -12.11 -0.29 -10.88
C LEU A 20 -11.12 -1.25 -10.19
N ARG A 21 -11.27 -1.52 -8.89
CA ARG A 21 -10.39 -2.43 -8.13
C ARG A 21 -10.56 -3.89 -8.52
N LEU A 22 -11.74 -4.28 -8.99
CA LEU A 22 -12.01 -5.65 -9.48
C LEU A 22 -11.62 -5.85 -10.96
N SER A 23 -11.28 -4.77 -11.68
CA SER A 23 -11.07 -4.85 -13.14
C SER A 23 -9.91 -5.74 -13.57
N HIS A 24 -8.90 -5.95 -12.70
CA HIS A 24 -7.79 -6.86 -13.02
C HIS A 24 -8.19 -8.32 -13.04
N GLN A 25 -9.23 -8.72 -12.27
CA GLN A 25 -9.67 -10.11 -12.17
C GLN A 25 -10.13 -10.70 -13.51
N TRP A 26 -10.42 -9.84 -14.49
CA TRP A 26 -10.72 -10.29 -15.86
C TRP A 26 -9.50 -10.67 -16.69
N ARG A 27 -8.33 -10.17 -16.27
CA ARG A 27 -7.07 -10.42 -16.98
C ARG A 27 -6.18 -11.44 -16.28
N TRP A 28 -6.18 -11.48 -14.96
CA TRP A 28 -5.26 -12.24 -14.13
C TRP A 28 -6.03 -13.26 -13.27
N ALA A 29 -5.46 -14.47 -13.13
CA ALA A 29 -5.98 -15.48 -12.24
C ALA A 29 -5.79 -15.06 -10.77
N LEU A 30 -4.64 -14.42 -10.48
CA LEU A 30 -4.29 -13.86 -9.17
C LEU A 30 -3.59 -12.50 -9.36
N TRP A 31 -3.80 -11.59 -8.38
CA TRP A 31 -3.18 -10.27 -8.39
C TRP A 31 -2.57 -9.95 -7.03
N GLY A 32 -1.25 -9.74 -7.02
CA GLY A 32 -0.41 -9.51 -5.85
C GLY A 32 0.72 -10.51 -5.75
N SER A 33 1.96 -10.03 -5.77
CA SER A 33 3.18 -10.86 -5.74
C SER A 33 3.30 -11.70 -4.47
N ASP A 34 2.81 -11.19 -3.32
CA ASP A 34 2.85 -11.86 -2.02
C ASP A 34 1.60 -12.72 -1.73
N SER A 35 0.68 -12.85 -2.70
CA SER A 35 -0.62 -13.50 -2.47
C SER A 35 -0.50 -14.96 -2.00
N GLY A 36 0.54 -15.67 -2.41
CA GLY A 36 0.81 -17.06 -1.99
C GLY A 36 1.06 -17.16 -0.49
N GLU A 37 1.85 -16.28 0.11
CA GLU A 37 2.09 -16.27 1.55
C GLU A 37 0.82 -16.03 2.37
N TYR A 38 0.00 -15.07 1.94
CA TYR A 38 -1.27 -14.82 2.60
C TYR A 38 -2.25 -15.97 2.46
N LEU A 39 -2.25 -16.64 1.31
CA LEU A 39 -3.02 -17.87 1.10
C LEU A 39 -2.55 -18.98 2.04
N PHE A 40 -1.23 -19.19 2.17
CA PHE A 40 -0.65 -20.18 3.08
C PHE A 40 -1.10 -19.95 4.54
N LEU A 41 -0.91 -18.73 5.05
CA LEU A 41 -1.28 -18.38 6.42
C LEU A 41 -2.80 -18.51 6.67
N THR A 42 -3.61 -18.12 5.68
CA THR A 42 -5.07 -18.24 5.78
C THR A 42 -5.52 -19.70 5.72
N ALA A 43 -4.89 -20.52 4.87
CA ALA A 43 -5.20 -21.94 4.75
C ALA A 43 -4.82 -22.72 6.02
N ALA A 44 -3.68 -22.40 6.64
CA ALA A 44 -3.29 -22.97 7.93
C ALA A 44 -4.32 -22.66 9.02
N LEU A 45 -4.80 -21.41 9.06
CA LEU A 45 -5.85 -21.03 10.02
C LEU A 45 -7.15 -21.81 9.80
N VAL A 46 -7.56 -22.03 8.54
CA VAL A 46 -8.79 -22.78 8.21
C VAL A 46 -8.63 -24.27 8.50
N GLY A 47 -7.47 -24.86 8.14
CA GLY A 47 -7.23 -26.31 8.24
C GLY A 47 -6.85 -26.76 9.65
N GLU A 48 -5.99 -26.01 10.33
CA GLU A 48 -5.42 -26.38 11.62
C GLU A 48 -6.04 -25.64 12.80
N GLY A 49 -6.83 -24.58 12.54
CA GLY A 49 -7.39 -23.73 13.59
C GLY A 49 -6.34 -22.92 14.34
N ALA A 50 -5.09 -22.91 13.86
CA ALA A 50 -3.94 -22.32 14.51
C ALA A 50 -3.35 -21.18 13.69
N LEU A 51 -2.84 -20.19 14.40
CA LEU A 51 -2.10 -19.08 13.81
C LEU A 51 -0.62 -19.48 13.83
N LEU A 52 -0.08 -19.78 12.65
CA LEU A 52 1.33 -20.17 12.52
C LEU A 52 2.23 -18.98 12.83
N GLN A 53 3.02 -19.09 13.89
CA GLN A 53 4.04 -18.12 14.27
C GLN A 53 5.43 -18.76 14.30
N ASP A 54 5.53 -19.93 14.90
CA ASP A 54 6.75 -20.70 15.00
C ASP A 54 6.93 -21.62 13.79
N GLY A 55 8.16 -21.69 13.27
CA GLY A 55 8.46 -22.54 12.11
C GLY A 55 7.98 -22.01 10.76
N TYR A 56 7.50 -20.75 10.69
CA TYR A 56 7.13 -20.15 9.43
C TYR A 56 8.35 -19.91 8.54
N LEU A 57 8.37 -20.52 7.36
CA LEU A 57 9.47 -20.49 6.40
C LEU A 57 9.22 -19.55 5.21
N GLY A 58 8.16 -18.75 5.25
CA GLY A 58 7.86 -17.76 4.22
C GLY A 58 8.83 -16.56 4.25
N TRP A 59 8.79 -15.77 3.20
CA TRP A 59 9.62 -14.57 3.04
C TRP A 59 9.31 -13.50 4.08
N GLY A 60 8.04 -13.22 4.29
CA GLY A 60 7.57 -12.17 5.19
C GLY A 60 7.52 -12.61 6.65
N ARG A 61 8.65 -12.73 7.34
CA ARG A 61 8.72 -13.16 8.75
C ARG A 61 7.82 -12.37 9.72
N ALA A 62 7.39 -11.17 9.34
CA ALA A 62 6.46 -10.36 10.10
C ALA A 62 4.99 -10.74 9.87
N TYR A 63 4.64 -11.36 8.75
CA TYR A 63 3.25 -11.62 8.34
C TYR A 63 2.44 -12.48 9.34
N PRO A 64 3.01 -13.53 9.95
CA PRO A 64 2.29 -14.32 10.96
C PRO A 64 1.85 -13.54 12.19
N TRP A 65 2.41 -12.35 12.41
CA TRP A 65 2.12 -11.54 13.59
C TRP A 65 0.99 -10.52 13.36
N PHE A 66 0.56 -10.29 12.10
CA PHE A 66 -0.50 -9.35 11.71
C PHE A 66 -1.65 -10.08 11.04
N GLN A 67 -2.41 -10.81 11.85
CA GLN A 67 -3.33 -11.86 11.38
C GLN A 67 -4.76 -11.39 11.11
N GLY A 68 -5.03 -10.11 11.22
CA GLY A 68 -6.38 -9.56 11.05
C GLY A 68 -6.97 -9.89 9.67
N MET A 69 -6.15 -9.83 8.62
CA MET A 69 -6.60 -10.20 7.27
C MET A 69 -6.90 -11.69 7.16
N GLN A 70 -6.04 -12.55 7.67
CA GLN A 70 -6.20 -14.00 7.64
C GLN A 70 -7.47 -14.44 8.38
N ILE A 71 -7.73 -13.86 9.56
CA ILE A 71 -8.94 -14.13 10.35
C ILE A 71 -10.19 -13.71 9.56
N LEU A 72 -10.20 -12.51 8.97
CA LEU A 72 -11.35 -12.04 8.18
C LEU A 72 -11.55 -12.87 6.91
N ALA A 73 -10.47 -13.21 6.19
CA ALA A 73 -10.55 -14.01 4.98
C ALA A 73 -10.99 -15.45 5.26
N ALA A 74 -10.44 -16.09 6.31
CA ALA A 74 -10.87 -17.41 6.76
C ALA A 74 -12.35 -17.41 7.16
N SER A 75 -12.77 -16.42 7.96
CA SER A 75 -14.17 -16.27 8.36
C SER A 75 -15.10 -16.08 7.16
N ALA A 76 -14.72 -15.21 6.20
CA ALA A 76 -15.50 -14.98 5.00
C ALA A 76 -15.59 -16.25 4.12
N ALA A 77 -14.49 -16.97 3.94
CA ALA A 77 -14.47 -18.21 3.18
C ALA A 77 -15.39 -19.28 3.80
N LEU A 78 -15.29 -19.47 5.12
CA LEU A 78 -16.12 -20.44 5.86
C LEU A 78 -17.62 -20.06 5.84
N LEU A 79 -17.94 -18.80 6.03
CA LEU A 79 -19.33 -18.33 6.04
C LEU A 79 -19.98 -18.37 4.67
N CYS A 80 -19.23 -18.06 3.61
CA CYS A 80 -19.74 -18.04 2.24
C CYS A 80 -19.58 -19.38 1.49
N GLY A 81 -18.81 -20.34 2.04
CA GLY A 81 -18.48 -21.60 1.36
C GLY A 81 -17.62 -21.38 0.11
N THR A 82 -16.81 -20.31 0.05
CA THR A 82 -16.01 -19.95 -1.12
C THR A 82 -14.56 -20.40 -0.96
N PRO A 83 -13.87 -20.82 -2.06
CA PRO A 83 -12.45 -21.12 -2.03
C PRO A 83 -11.63 -19.93 -1.55
N LEU A 84 -10.57 -20.17 -0.75
CA LEU A 84 -9.73 -19.11 -0.19
C LEU A 84 -9.13 -18.16 -1.23
N PRO A 85 -8.59 -18.64 -2.38
CA PRO A 85 -8.10 -17.73 -3.40
C PRO A 85 -9.20 -16.76 -3.88
N ALA A 86 -10.37 -17.27 -4.22
CA ALA A 86 -11.49 -16.45 -4.64
C ALA A 86 -11.93 -15.47 -3.55
N THR A 87 -11.94 -15.91 -2.27
CA THR A 87 -12.31 -15.04 -1.14
C THR A 87 -11.35 -13.86 -1.00
N LEU A 88 -10.05 -14.07 -1.02
CA LEU A 88 -9.07 -12.98 -0.94
C LEU A 88 -9.22 -12.02 -2.12
N PHE A 89 -9.49 -12.55 -3.32
CA PHE A 89 -9.64 -11.76 -4.54
C PHE A 89 -10.77 -10.77 -4.52
N TRP A 90 -11.92 -11.10 -3.97
CA TRP A 90 -13.03 -10.15 -3.91
C TRP A 90 -13.09 -9.38 -2.59
N LEU A 91 -12.67 -9.98 -1.46
CA LEU A 91 -12.74 -9.37 -0.13
C LEU A 91 -11.87 -8.11 -0.04
N ILE A 92 -10.61 -8.19 -0.52
CA ILE A 92 -9.68 -7.07 -0.42
C ILE A 92 -10.12 -5.87 -1.26
N PRO A 93 -10.43 -6.02 -2.57
CA PRO A 93 -10.97 -4.91 -3.36
C PRO A 93 -12.27 -4.34 -2.82
N ALA A 94 -13.16 -5.18 -2.28
CA ALA A 94 -14.42 -4.74 -1.69
C ALA A 94 -14.17 -3.87 -0.45
N ALA A 95 -13.28 -4.30 0.43
CA ALA A 95 -12.88 -3.51 1.60
C ALA A 95 -12.16 -2.21 1.17
N GLY A 96 -11.26 -2.28 0.18
CA GLY A 96 -10.60 -1.11 -0.38
C GLY A 96 -11.58 -0.07 -0.96
N ALA A 97 -12.72 -0.52 -1.52
CA ALA A 97 -13.78 0.40 -1.97
C ALA A 97 -14.50 1.07 -0.79
N LEU A 98 -14.60 0.41 0.38
CA LEU A 98 -15.17 1.01 1.61
C LEU A 98 -14.30 2.15 2.16
N ALA A 99 -13.06 2.29 1.73
CA ALA A 99 -12.24 3.47 2.05
C ALA A 99 -12.88 4.77 1.52
N VAL A 100 -13.65 4.72 0.44
CA VAL A 100 -14.35 5.90 -0.12
C VAL A 100 -15.39 6.49 0.86
N PRO A 101 -16.38 5.74 1.37
CA PRO A 101 -17.28 6.27 2.39
C PRO A 101 -16.58 6.58 3.71
N ALA A 102 -15.54 5.84 4.10
CA ALA A 102 -14.72 6.16 5.28
C ALA A 102 -14.02 7.52 5.12
N LEU A 103 -13.44 7.80 3.96
CA LEU A 103 -12.85 9.10 3.63
C LEU A 103 -13.88 10.23 3.63
N PHE A 104 -15.10 9.97 3.11
CA PHE A 104 -16.18 10.95 3.15
C PHE A 104 -16.54 11.33 4.59
N LEU A 105 -16.67 10.34 5.48
CA LEU A 105 -16.94 10.58 6.90
C LEU A 105 -15.83 11.39 7.56
N ALA A 106 -14.57 11.02 7.32
CA ALA A 106 -13.41 11.77 7.82
C ALA A 106 -13.37 13.20 7.23
N GLY A 107 -13.54 13.32 5.92
CA GLY A 107 -13.46 14.60 5.20
C GLY A 107 -14.46 15.63 5.67
N ARG A 108 -15.68 15.22 6.00
CA ARG A 108 -16.72 16.12 6.56
C ARG A 108 -16.34 16.79 7.89
N ARG A 109 -15.31 16.31 8.57
CA ARG A 109 -14.75 16.98 9.76
C ARG A 109 -13.87 18.17 9.42
N PHE A 110 -13.29 18.16 8.23
CA PHE A 110 -12.23 19.11 7.82
C PHE A 110 -12.70 20.07 6.73
N VAL A 111 -13.55 19.60 5.82
CA VAL A 111 -14.03 20.37 4.67
C VAL A 111 -15.55 20.25 4.51
N SER A 112 -16.13 21.03 3.59
CA SER A 112 -17.58 20.91 3.30
C SER A 112 -17.93 19.56 2.70
N SER A 113 -19.16 19.08 2.91
CA SER A 113 -19.62 17.80 2.37
C SER A 113 -19.46 17.68 0.84
N ASP A 114 -19.66 18.78 0.10
CA ASP A 114 -19.49 18.79 -1.35
C ASP A 114 -18.00 18.69 -1.74
N ALA A 115 -17.10 19.33 -0.98
CA ALA A 115 -15.66 19.22 -1.15
C ALA A 115 -15.17 17.80 -0.79
N ALA A 116 -15.68 17.23 0.30
CA ALA A 116 -15.36 15.85 0.68
C ALA A 116 -15.80 14.85 -0.40
N LEU A 117 -16.96 15.06 -1.03
CA LEU A 117 -17.45 14.20 -2.11
C LEU A 117 -16.56 14.27 -3.36
N VAL A 118 -16.14 15.48 -3.77
CA VAL A 118 -15.15 15.66 -4.86
C VAL A 118 -13.83 14.97 -4.49
N GLY A 119 -13.34 15.15 -3.27
CA GLY A 119 -12.15 14.45 -2.77
C GLY A 119 -12.28 12.93 -2.83
N CYS A 120 -13.45 12.38 -2.49
CA CYS A 120 -13.73 10.95 -2.63
C CYS A 120 -13.64 10.48 -4.09
N GLY A 121 -14.12 11.27 -5.05
CA GLY A 121 -13.95 10.98 -6.48
C GLY A 121 -12.48 10.92 -6.88
N CYS A 122 -11.69 11.91 -6.48
CA CYS A 122 -10.24 11.93 -6.72
C CYS A 122 -9.54 10.69 -6.11
N TYR A 123 -9.83 10.39 -4.85
CA TYR A 123 -9.26 9.25 -4.14
C TYR A 123 -9.63 7.90 -4.77
N ALA A 124 -10.87 7.76 -5.23
CA ALA A 124 -11.39 6.54 -5.81
C ALA A 124 -10.62 6.09 -7.06
N VAL A 125 -10.07 7.05 -7.84
CA VAL A 125 -9.35 6.81 -9.10
C VAL A 125 -7.84 7.06 -9.00
N ALA A 126 -7.32 7.42 -7.81
CA ALA A 126 -5.89 7.64 -7.61
C ALA A 126 -5.11 6.33 -7.77
N PHE A 127 -4.21 6.26 -8.78
CA PHE A 127 -3.48 5.03 -9.07
C PHE A 127 -2.79 4.42 -7.83
N PRO A 128 -2.09 5.17 -6.95
CA PRO A 128 -1.44 4.55 -5.80
C PRO A 128 -2.42 3.85 -4.86
N VAL A 129 -3.64 4.40 -4.73
CA VAL A 129 -4.71 3.83 -3.89
C VAL A 129 -5.36 2.64 -4.58
N VAL A 130 -5.72 2.78 -5.87
CA VAL A 130 -6.34 1.70 -6.63
C VAL A 130 -5.41 0.51 -6.70
N TYR A 131 -4.15 0.74 -7.04
CA TYR A 131 -3.11 -0.28 -7.10
C TYR A 131 -2.96 -0.99 -5.75
N ALA A 132 -2.69 -0.27 -4.65
CA ALA A 132 -2.48 -0.86 -3.33
C ALA A 132 -3.72 -1.61 -2.80
N ASN A 133 -4.94 -1.10 -3.06
CA ASN A 133 -6.18 -1.67 -2.52
C ASN A 133 -6.80 -2.75 -3.43
N SER A 134 -6.17 -3.11 -4.53
CA SER A 134 -6.57 -4.22 -5.39
C SER A 134 -5.75 -5.49 -5.18
N HIS A 135 -4.58 -5.40 -4.53
CA HIS A 135 -3.76 -6.54 -4.19
C HIS A 135 -4.33 -7.34 -3.02
N ALA A 136 -4.14 -8.65 -3.04
CA ALA A 136 -4.46 -9.54 -1.92
C ALA A 136 -3.47 -9.34 -0.77
N MET A 137 -3.48 -8.16 -0.13
CA MET A 137 -2.59 -7.81 0.98
C MET A 137 -3.34 -7.09 2.12
N PRO A 138 -2.82 -7.12 3.36
CA PRO A 138 -3.50 -6.53 4.54
C PRO A 138 -3.77 -5.03 4.42
N GLY A 139 -2.97 -4.31 3.64
CA GLY A 139 -3.11 -2.87 3.44
C GLY A 139 -4.48 -2.47 2.90
N GLY A 140 -5.04 -3.24 1.96
CA GLY A 140 -6.36 -2.96 1.37
C GLY A 140 -7.51 -3.05 2.39
N LEU A 141 -7.43 -3.99 3.33
CA LEU A 141 -8.38 -4.10 4.45
C LEU A 141 -8.13 -3.03 5.53
N ALA A 142 -6.88 -2.68 5.76
CA ALA A 142 -6.49 -1.73 6.80
C ALA A 142 -6.81 -0.28 6.42
N ASP A 143 -6.83 0.07 5.14
CA ASP A 143 -7.02 1.44 4.67
C ASP A 143 -8.34 2.08 5.16
N PRO A 144 -9.54 1.46 4.98
CA PRO A 144 -10.77 2.02 5.53
C PRO A 144 -10.74 2.15 7.06
N LEU A 145 -10.08 1.23 7.77
CA LEU A 145 -9.92 1.31 9.22
C LEU A 145 -9.02 2.47 9.63
N GLY A 146 -7.93 2.73 8.89
CA GLY A 146 -7.05 3.88 9.11
C GLY A 146 -7.78 5.20 8.94
N LEU A 147 -8.60 5.33 7.90
CA LEU A 147 -9.44 6.51 7.66
C LEU A 147 -10.47 6.71 8.76
N LEU A 148 -11.10 5.63 9.22
CA LEU A 148 -12.04 5.68 10.35
C LEU A 148 -11.32 6.00 11.67
N LEU A 149 -10.08 5.56 11.88
CA LEU A 149 -9.28 5.93 13.05
C LEU A 149 -9.01 7.44 13.07
N VAL A 150 -8.62 8.03 11.93
CA VAL A 150 -8.46 9.49 11.78
C VAL A 150 -9.77 10.22 12.03
N TYR A 151 -10.90 9.71 11.51
CA TYR A 151 -12.23 10.25 11.79
C TYR A 151 -12.57 10.22 13.28
N ALA A 152 -12.33 9.08 13.94
CA ALA A 152 -12.59 8.93 15.37
C ALA A 152 -11.67 9.84 16.19
N PHE A 153 -10.39 10.00 15.81
CA PHE A 153 -9.47 10.90 16.50
C PHE A 153 -9.87 12.36 16.35
N ALA A 154 -10.32 12.81 15.18
CA ALA A 154 -10.90 14.14 15.01
C ALA A 154 -12.13 14.33 15.93
N GLY A 155 -12.87 13.25 16.19
CA GLY A 155 -13.91 13.23 17.22
C GLY A 155 -13.37 13.33 18.65
N VAL A 156 -12.25 12.67 18.98
CA VAL A 156 -11.57 12.76 20.29
C VAL A 156 -11.11 14.20 20.56
N LEU A 157 -10.60 14.91 19.55
CA LEU A 157 -10.24 16.33 19.67
C LEU A 157 -11.44 17.18 20.09
N ALA A 158 -12.64 16.89 19.61
CA ALA A 158 -13.85 17.66 19.88
C ALA A 158 -14.59 17.19 21.17
N ALA A 159 -14.83 15.89 21.32
CA ALA A 159 -15.65 15.25 22.36
C ALA A 159 -15.03 13.92 22.85
N PRO A 160 -13.98 13.96 23.68
CA PRO A 160 -13.16 12.78 24.03
C PRO A 160 -13.97 11.61 24.60
N ARG A 161 -14.86 11.88 25.55
CA ARG A 161 -15.65 10.82 26.23
C ARG A 161 -16.50 10.00 25.26
N ARG A 162 -17.01 10.63 24.21
CA ARG A 162 -17.84 9.98 23.18
C ARG A 162 -17.01 9.19 22.18
N TRP A 163 -15.82 9.68 21.83
CA TRP A 163 -15.04 9.17 20.72
C TRP A 163 -13.84 8.31 21.11
N ALA A 164 -13.45 8.29 22.40
CA ALA A 164 -12.39 7.40 22.86
C ALA A 164 -12.71 5.91 22.65
N PRO A 165 -13.93 5.39 22.95
CA PRO A 165 -14.22 3.98 22.70
C PRO A 165 -14.11 3.57 21.22
N PRO A 166 -14.76 4.26 20.24
CA PRO A 166 -14.57 3.93 18.83
C PRO A 166 -13.11 4.07 18.37
N PHE A 167 -12.38 5.07 18.83
CA PHE A 167 -10.95 5.21 18.55
C PHE A 167 -10.15 3.99 19.04
N SER A 168 -10.40 3.52 20.26
CA SER A 168 -9.71 2.36 20.83
C SER A 168 -10.02 1.06 20.08
N ILE A 169 -11.27 0.84 19.68
CA ILE A 169 -11.68 -0.34 18.90
C ILE A 169 -10.98 -0.36 17.54
N LEU A 170 -10.99 0.78 16.83
CA LEU A 170 -10.32 0.91 15.53
C LEU A 170 -8.80 0.76 15.63
N LEU A 171 -8.21 1.28 16.71
CA LEU A 171 -6.79 1.12 17.01
C LEU A 171 -6.43 -0.37 17.19
N LEU A 172 -7.18 -1.12 17.98
CA LEU A 172 -6.98 -2.55 18.19
C LEU A 172 -7.15 -3.33 16.88
N GLY A 173 -8.17 -3.01 16.09
CA GLY A 173 -8.37 -3.61 14.77
C GLY A 173 -7.18 -3.38 13.84
N LEU A 174 -6.66 -2.16 13.77
CA LEU A 174 -5.48 -1.83 12.97
C LEU A 174 -4.20 -2.47 13.49
N LEU A 175 -4.04 -2.58 14.80
CA LEU A 175 -2.90 -3.20 15.45
C LEU A 175 -2.72 -4.66 15.00
N LEU A 176 -3.84 -5.38 14.86
CA LEU A 176 -3.86 -6.76 14.38
C LEU A 176 -3.81 -6.87 12.85
N MET A 177 -4.23 -5.83 12.13
CA MET A 177 -4.39 -5.87 10.68
C MET A 177 -3.10 -5.53 9.92
N HIS A 178 -2.51 -4.34 10.17
CA HIS A 178 -1.40 -3.87 9.36
C HIS A 178 -0.57 -2.80 10.06
N HIS A 179 0.68 -3.11 10.32
CA HIS A 179 1.62 -2.25 11.04
C HIS A 179 1.83 -0.89 10.38
N PHE A 180 1.99 -0.87 9.05
CA PHE A 180 2.31 0.36 8.33
C PHE A 180 1.13 1.34 8.28
N THR A 181 -0.10 0.86 8.02
CA THR A 181 -1.31 1.68 8.09
C THR A 181 -1.51 2.26 9.47
N LEU A 182 -1.27 1.46 10.53
CA LEU A 182 -1.34 1.93 11.92
C LEU A 182 -0.33 3.05 12.18
N LEU A 183 0.93 2.85 11.77
CA LEU A 183 2.00 3.85 11.93
C LEU A 183 1.58 5.19 11.31
N LEU A 184 1.15 5.17 10.05
CA LEU A 184 0.83 6.41 9.31
C LEU A 184 -0.46 7.08 9.83
N ALA A 185 -1.47 6.29 10.23
CA ALA A 185 -2.68 6.84 10.83
C ALA A 185 -2.38 7.51 12.19
N VAL A 186 -1.58 6.87 13.06
CA VAL A 186 -1.17 7.43 14.37
C VAL A 186 -0.27 8.65 14.17
N ALA A 187 0.66 8.62 13.20
CA ALA A 187 1.49 9.76 12.86
C ALA A 187 0.63 10.97 12.42
N GLY A 188 -0.35 10.73 11.54
CA GLY A 188 -1.31 11.76 11.13
C GLY A 188 -2.12 12.32 12.30
N CYS A 189 -2.62 11.45 13.20
CA CYS A 189 -3.31 11.87 14.42
C CYS A 189 -2.39 12.72 15.33
N THR A 190 -1.11 12.35 15.44
CA THR A 190 -0.11 13.09 16.22
C THR A 190 0.12 14.48 15.63
N GLY A 191 0.26 14.59 14.32
CA GLY A 191 0.38 15.89 13.64
C GLY A 191 -0.86 16.77 13.80
N MET A 192 -2.07 16.20 13.73
CA MET A 192 -3.31 16.93 14.02
C MET A 192 -3.32 17.47 15.45
N LEU A 193 -2.90 16.65 16.43
CA LEU A 193 -2.80 17.08 17.83
C LEU A 193 -1.76 18.18 18.00
N ALA A 194 -0.62 18.10 17.31
CA ALA A 194 0.43 19.13 17.35
C ALA A 194 -0.12 20.50 16.91
N LEU A 195 -0.83 20.52 15.79
CA LEU A 195 -1.44 21.75 15.29
C LEU A 195 -2.56 22.27 16.21
N GLU A 196 -3.42 21.39 16.74
CA GLU A 196 -4.47 21.75 17.69
C GLU A 196 -3.88 22.35 18.97
N THR A 197 -2.74 21.83 19.41
CA THR A 197 -2.01 22.37 20.57
C THR A 197 -1.39 23.73 20.27
N ALA A 198 -0.77 23.88 19.09
CA ALA A 198 -0.23 25.14 18.63
C ALA A 198 -1.32 26.23 18.49
N ALA A 199 -2.55 25.81 18.13
CA ALA A 199 -3.73 26.68 18.12
C ALA A 199 -4.27 27.05 19.52
N GLY A 200 -3.58 26.62 20.60
CA GLY A 200 -3.91 26.98 21.98
C GLY A 200 -4.79 25.97 22.71
N SER A 201 -5.12 24.84 22.11
CA SER A 201 -5.86 23.77 22.82
C SER A 201 -4.98 23.13 23.89
N ARG A 202 -5.49 23.08 25.13
CA ARG A 202 -4.79 22.49 26.30
C ARG A 202 -5.46 21.20 26.80
N ARG A 203 -6.34 20.59 25.97
CA ARG A 203 -7.08 19.36 26.35
C ARG A 203 -6.12 18.22 26.58
N ARG A 204 -6.22 17.53 27.72
CA ARG A 204 -5.36 16.39 28.08
C ARG A 204 -5.78 15.08 27.42
N ALA A 205 -7.08 14.88 27.20
CA ALA A 205 -7.62 13.61 26.73
C ALA A 205 -7.06 13.13 25.37
N PRO A 206 -6.86 13.99 24.33
CA PRO A 206 -6.22 13.53 23.09
C PRO A 206 -4.79 13.05 23.27
N TYR A 207 -4.03 13.64 24.21
CA TYR A 207 -2.68 13.17 24.55
C TYR A 207 -2.71 11.78 25.18
N PHE A 208 -3.67 11.52 26.09
CA PHE A 208 -3.85 10.19 26.68
C PHE A 208 -4.23 9.17 25.61
N ALA A 209 -5.11 9.51 24.66
CA ALA A 209 -5.49 8.62 23.58
C ALA A 209 -4.26 8.22 22.72
N LEU A 210 -3.40 9.18 22.34
CA LEU A 210 -2.19 8.88 21.59
C LEU A 210 -1.10 8.19 22.42
N ALA A 211 -0.95 8.54 23.69
CA ALA A 211 -0.03 7.83 24.60
C ALA A 211 -0.44 6.37 24.75
N THR A 212 -1.75 6.10 24.91
CA THR A 212 -2.29 4.73 24.93
C THR A 212 -2.04 4.03 23.59
N ALA A 213 -2.26 4.70 22.46
CA ALA A 213 -1.98 4.14 21.14
C ALA A 213 -0.49 3.78 20.99
N ALA A 214 0.42 4.69 21.37
CA ALA A 214 1.86 4.44 21.36
C ALA A 214 2.26 3.27 22.26
N ALA A 215 1.72 3.22 23.49
CA ALA A 215 2.01 2.15 24.44
C ALA A 215 1.51 0.78 23.95
N LEU A 216 0.28 0.69 23.43
CA LEU A 216 -0.27 -0.56 22.89
C LEU A 216 0.49 -1.01 21.65
N THR A 217 0.85 -0.07 20.75
CA THR A 217 1.66 -0.37 19.57
C THR A 217 3.03 -0.89 19.98
N ALA A 218 3.69 -0.25 20.93
CA ALA A 218 4.99 -0.67 21.44
C ALA A 218 4.92 -2.05 22.12
N LEU A 219 3.92 -2.29 22.97
CA LEU A 219 3.70 -3.60 23.60
C LEU A 219 3.49 -4.70 22.56
N TYR A 220 2.69 -4.43 21.53
CA TYR A 220 2.42 -5.42 20.48
C TYR A 220 3.64 -5.66 19.59
N TRP A 221 4.22 -4.60 19.00
CA TRP A 221 5.30 -4.74 18.03
C TRP A 221 6.61 -5.25 18.63
N ILE A 222 6.88 -4.84 19.86
CA ILE A 222 8.17 -5.11 20.51
C ILE A 222 8.03 -6.25 21.53
N GLY A 223 6.93 -6.31 22.26
CA GLY A 223 6.69 -7.33 23.27
C GLY A 223 6.18 -8.64 22.69
N TYR A 224 5.21 -8.58 21.79
CA TYR A 224 4.53 -9.77 21.26
C TYR A 224 5.05 -10.18 19.87
N ALA A 225 5.10 -9.28 18.90
CA ALA A 225 5.46 -9.57 17.51
C ALA A 225 6.99 -9.72 17.33
N THR A 226 7.57 -10.82 17.82
CA THR A 226 9.03 -11.02 17.88
C THR A 226 9.71 -10.98 16.53
N GLY A 227 9.10 -11.55 15.47
CA GLY A 227 9.63 -11.49 14.10
C GLY A 227 9.66 -10.06 13.57
N PHE A 228 8.61 -9.28 13.82
CA PHE A 228 8.57 -7.87 13.44
C PHE A 228 9.54 -7.00 14.26
N ARG A 229 9.67 -7.26 15.55
CA ARG A 229 10.70 -6.62 16.39
C ARG A 229 12.10 -6.79 15.79
N THR A 230 12.46 -8.00 15.38
CA THR A 230 13.77 -8.28 14.76
C THR A 230 13.96 -7.46 13.49
N ALA A 231 12.93 -7.37 12.65
CA ALA A 231 12.96 -6.54 11.44
C ALA A 231 13.15 -5.05 11.76
N ILE A 232 12.41 -4.50 12.74
CA ILE A 232 12.54 -3.09 13.15
C ILE A 232 13.95 -2.80 13.68
N LEU A 233 14.48 -3.66 14.56
CA LEU A 233 15.79 -3.45 15.15
C LEU A 233 16.91 -3.54 14.09
N GLY A 234 16.78 -4.46 13.13
CA GLY A 234 17.71 -4.62 12.01
C GLY A 234 17.69 -3.41 11.07
N ASP A 235 16.51 -2.91 10.71
CA ASP A 235 16.37 -1.79 9.78
C ASP A 235 16.76 -0.44 10.40
N THR A 236 16.40 -0.20 11.66
CA THR A 236 16.64 1.09 12.29
C THR A 236 18.01 1.19 12.99
N GLY A 237 18.60 0.07 13.40
CA GLY A 237 19.79 0.04 14.24
C GLY A 237 19.61 0.70 15.63
N LEU A 238 18.39 1.10 15.98
CA LEU A 238 18.13 1.83 17.22
C LEU A 238 17.95 0.89 18.42
N PRO A 239 18.47 1.27 19.61
CA PRO A 239 18.22 0.52 20.82
C PRO A 239 16.72 0.45 21.15
N LEU A 240 16.28 -0.68 21.68
CA LEU A 240 14.88 -0.94 22.06
C LEU A 240 14.29 0.17 22.94
N GLY A 241 15.04 0.66 23.91
CA GLY A 241 14.61 1.74 24.80
C GLY A 241 14.29 3.05 24.08
N VAL A 242 15.02 3.33 22.99
CA VAL A 242 14.78 4.52 22.16
C VAL A 242 13.47 4.34 21.39
N LEU A 243 13.25 3.18 20.77
CA LEU A 243 12.02 2.89 20.03
C LEU A 243 10.77 2.97 20.93
N LEU A 244 10.86 2.50 22.17
CA LEU A 244 9.79 2.56 23.16
C LEU A 244 9.56 3.98 23.70
N GLY A 245 10.63 4.70 23.98
CA GLY A 245 10.60 6.01 24.63
C GLY A 245 10.31 7.18 23.69
N ALA A 246 10.83 7.13 22.47
CA ALA A 246 10.77 8.24 21.52
C ALA A 246 9.35 8.77 21.26
N PRO A 247 8.31 7.94 21.05
CA PRO A 247 6.95 8.44 20.85
C PRO A 247 6.39 9.19 22.07
N LEU A 248 6.68 8.72 23.27
CA LEU A 248 6.22 9.36 24.53
C LEU A 248 6.97 10.67 24.77
N VAL A 249 8.29 10.69 24.53
CA VAL A 249 9.11 11.91 24.60
C VAL A 249 8.63 12.92 23.57
N ALA A 250 8.34 12.49 22.34
CA ALA A 250 7.79 13.36 21.30
C ALA A 250 6.44 13.96 21.67
N LEU A 251 5.53 13.19 22.27
CA LEU A 251 4.25 13.70 22.80
C LEU A 251 4.44 14.71 23.93
N GLY A 252 5.37 14.44 24.84
CA GLY A 252 5.73 15.37 25.92
C GLY A 252 6.33 16.68 25.39
N ALA A 253 7.32 16.57 24.49
CA ALA A 253 7.93 17.73 23.84
C ALA A 253 6.90 18.54 23.04
N MET A 254 6.04 17.89 22.27
CA MET A 254 4.96 18.54 21.54
C MET A 254 4.05 19.34 22.48
N ARG A 255 3.68 18.79 23.63
CA ARG A 255 2.85 19.48 24.61
C ARG A 255 3.50 20.75 25.18
N LEU A 256 4.83 20.74 25.33
CA LEU A 256 5.59 21.85 25.87
C LEU A 256 5.95 22.90 24.82
N LEU A 257 6.29 22.47 23.61
CA LEU A 257 6.85 23.32 22.57
C LEU A 257 5.80 23.84 21.58
N ALA A 258 4.80 23.01 21.20
CA ALA A 258 3.81 23.43 20.21
C ALA A 258 3.05 24.73 20.55
N PRO A 259 2.69 25.05 21.82
CA PRO A 259 2.06 26.32 22.17
C PRO A 259 2.95 27.54 21.92
N ARG A 260 4.26 27.34 21.76
CA ARG A 260 5.25 28.41 21.53
C ARG A 260 5.52 28.64 20.05
N LEU A 261 5.06 27.72 19.18
CA LEU A 261 5.23 27.86 17.73
C LEU A 261 4.26 28.92 17.21
N PRO A 262 4.73 29.95 16.50
CA PRO A 262 3.84 30.88 15.84
C PRO A 262 3.12 30.14 14.71
N LEU A 263 1.80 29.95 14.86
CA LEU A 263 1.01 29.53 13.71
C LEU A 263 0.97 30.69 12.71
N PRO A 264 1.39 30.48 11.46
CA PRO A 264 1.20 31.50 10.44
C PRO A 264 -0.29 31.84 10.38
N SER A 265 -0.63 33.12 10.37
CA SER A 265 -2.00 33.57 10.09
C SER A 265 -2.33 33.11 8.68
N LEU A 266 -3.09 32.00 8.56
CA LEU A 266 -3.49 31.42 7.27
C LEU A 266 -4.54 32.34 6.65
N GLN A 267 -4.09 33.50 6.17
CA GLN A 267 -4.92 34.40 5.38
C GLN A 267 -5.11 33.83 3.98
N ALA A 268 -6.32 33.93 3.47
CA ALA A 268 -6.62 33.54 2.09
C ALA A 268 -5.62 34.22 1.14
N PRO A 269 -4.96 33.46 0.26
CA PRO A 269 -3.97 34.05 -0.65
C PRO A 269 -4.65 35.08 -1.57
N ARG A 270 -4.05 36.26 -1.66
CA ARG A 270 -4.55 37.34 -2.52
C ARG A 270 -4.59 36.97 -4.01
N ARG A 271 -3.85 35.93 -4.43
CA ARG A 271 -3.70 35.51 -5.83
C ARG A 271 -3.70 33.97 -5.96
N PRO A 272 -4.85 33.31 -5.80
CA PRO A 272 -4.95 31.86 -5.80
C PRO A 272 -4.50 31.22 -7.13
N ALA A 273 -4.73 31.92 -8.26
CA ALA A 273 -4.29 31.40 -9.57
C ALA A 273 -2.76 31.31 -9.70
N ARG A 274 -2.00 32.21 -9.06
CA ARG A 274 -0.52 32.15 -9.05
C ARG A 274 -0.02 31.00 -8.18
N LEU A 275 -0.67 30.74 -7.05
CA LEU A 275 -0.36 29.57 -6.20
C LEU A 275 -0.66 28.27 -6.93
N PHE A 276 -1.80 28.18 -7.61
CA PHE A 276 -2.15 27.03 -8.43
C PHE A 276 -1.10 26.80 -9.52
N LEU A 277 -0.76 27.83 -10.28
CA LEU A 277 0.26 27.74 -11.33
C LEU A 277 1.62 27.36 -10.75
N GLY A 278 2.04 27.97 -9.64
CA GLY A 278 3.31 27.65 -8.97
C GLY A 278 3.36 26.19 -8.49
N ALA A 279 2.29 25.70 -7.88
CA ALA A 279 2.20 24.31 -7.45
C ALA A 279 2.20 23.33 -8.63
N PHE A 280 1.50 23.67 -9.71
CA PHE A 280 1.49 22.87 -10.93
C PHE A 280 2.88 22.81 -11.56
N LEU A 281 3.57 23.94 -11.71
CA LEU A 281 4.94 23.98 -12.24
C LEU A 281 5.93 23.22 -11.33
N ALA A 282 5.82 23.37 -10.00
CA ALA A 282 6.62 22.59 -9.05
C ALA A 282 6.36 21.09 -9.20
N SER A 283 5.12 20.70 -9.41
CA SER A 283 4.76 19.29 -9.66
C SER A 283 5.38 18.76 -10.96
N LEU A 284 5.37 19.56 -12.04
CA LEU A 284 6.03 19.19 -13.29
C LEU A 284 7.56 19.07 -13.14
N LEU A 285 8.18 19.94 -12.32
CA LEU A 285 9.61 19.84 -12.01
C LEU A 285 9.93 18.56 -11.21
N ILE A 286 9.08 18.14 -10.27
CA ILE A 286 9.23 16.89 -9.54
C ILE A 286 9.13 15.69 -10.47
N ILE A 287 8.20 15.69 -11.44
CA ILE A 287 8.15 14.65 -12.47
C ILE A 287 9.40 14.67 -13.32
N GLY A 288 9.78 15.85 -13.82
CA GLY A 288 10.99 16.00 -14.65
C GLY A 288 12.24 15.46 -13.94
N TYR A 289 12.33 15.71 -12.62
CA TYR A 289 13.40 15.12 -11.80
C TYR A 289 13.30 13.60 -11.78
N GLY A 290 12.11 13.03 -11.51
CA GLY A 290 11.90 11.58 -11.46
C GLY A 290 12.13 10.87 -12.81
N ILE A 291 12.03 11.58 -13.96
CA ILE A 291 12.36 11.04 -15.28
C ILE A 291 13.90 10.91 -15.46
N VAL A 292 14.67 11.79 -14.82
CA VAL A 292 16.14 11.81 -14.95
C VAL A 292 16.82 10.93 -13.91
N TYR A 293 16.19 10.74 -12.75
CA TYR A 293 16.75 10.01 -11.61
C TYR A 293 15.79 8.90 -11.17
N ASP A 294 16.34 7.84 -10.60
CA ASP A 294 15.53 6.75 -10.02
C ASP A 294 14.61 7.24 -8.91
N VAL A 295 13.50 6.54 -8.72
CA VAL A 295 12.62 6.81 -7.58
C VAL A 295 13.40 6.58 -6.28
N PRO A 296 13.46 7.55 -5.34
CA PRO A 296 14.23 7.40 -4.10
C PRO A 296 13.90 6.11 -3.34
N GLY A 297 14.92 5.33 -3.01
CA GLY A 297 14.78 4.03 -2.34
C GLY A 297 14.40 2.87 -3.24
N THR A 298 14.51 3.04 -4.57
CA THR A 298 14.29 1.98 -5.55
C THR A 298 15.35 2.05 -6.64
N SER A 299 15.50 0.97 -7.42
CA SER A 299 16.25 0.95 -8.69
C SER A 299 15.32 1.05 -9.92
N ILE A 300 14.10 1.56 -9.73
CA ILE A 300 13.10 1.67 -10.80
C ILE A 300 13.28 3.00 -11.53
N PRO A 301 13.67 2.99 -12.82
CA PRO A 301 13.75 4.22 -13.62
C PRO A 301 12.33 4.72 -13.95
N VAL A 302 12.11 6.03 -13.84
CA VAL A 302 10.86 6.66 -14.26
C VAL A 302 11.02 7.15 -15.70
N GLY A 303 10.59 6.35 -16.67
CA GLY A 303 10.62 6.75 -18.08
C GLY A 303 9.55 7.79 -18.45
N PRO A 304 9.64 8.42 -19.65
CA PRO A 304 8.62 9.36 -20.15
C PRO A 304 7.21 8.75 -20.20
N ASP A 305 7.11 7.44 -20.38
CA ASP A 305 5.84 6.69 -20.43
C ASP A 305 5.09 6.68 -19.09
N ALA A 306 5.78 7.01 -17.98
CA ALA A 306 5.17 7.18 -16.67
C ALA A 306 4.37 8.48 -16.52
N VAL A 307 4.62 9.49 -17.38
CA VAL A 307 3.99 10.82 -17.27
C VAL A 307 2.46 10.76 -17.27
N PRO A 308 1.78 10.01 -18.15
CA PRO A 308 0.31 9.90 -18.12
C PRO A 308 -0.24 9.37 -16.79
N PHE A 309 0.52 8.54 -16.08
CA PHE A 309 0.11 7.96 -14.79
C PHE A 309 0.39 8.89 -13.61
N LEU A 310 1.33 9.82 -13.76
CA LEU A 310 1.68 10.82 -12.75
C LEU A 310 0.84 12.09 -12.85
N LEU A 311 0.37 12.45 -14.05
CA LEU A 311 -0.40 13.67 -14.30
C LEU A 311 -1.68 13.81 -13.45
N PRO A 312 -2.57 12.81 -13.30
CA PRO A 312 -3.76 12.95 -12.47
C PRO A 312 -3.42 13.28 -11.01
N PRO A 313 -2.56 12.53 -10.28
CA PRO A 313 -2.20 12.89 -8.90
C PRO A 313 -1.54 14.26 -8.79
N LEU A 314 -0.79 14.70 -9.80
CA LEU A 314 -0.18 16.04 -9.81
C LEU A 314 -1.18 17.15 -10.05
N GLY A 315 -2.16 16.94 -10.91
CA GLY A 315 -3.29 17.85 -11.06
C GLY A 315 -4.03 18.03 -9.72
N TRP A 316 -4.18 16.96 -8.94
CA TRP A 316 -4.79 17.05 -7.61
C TRP A 316 -3.89 17.77 -6.60
N LEU A 317 -2.57 17.55 -6.63
CA LEU A 317 -1.62 18.30 -5.81
C LEU A 317 -1.68 19.79 -6.13
N ALA A 318 -1.76 20.16 -7.41
CA ALA A 318 -1.92 21.53 -7.83
C ALA A 318 -3.25 22.14 -7.35
N LEU A 319 -4.36 21.38 -7.46
CA LEU A 319 -5.66 21.78 -6.89
C LEU A 319 -5.60 21.87 -5.37
N ALA A 320 -4.88 20.99 -4.69
CA ALA A 320 -4.69 21.03 -3.24
C ALA A 320 -3.89 22.25 -2.77
N ALA A 321 -2.93 22.71 -3.56
CA ALA A 321 -2.15 23.90 -3.23
C ALA A 321 -2.92 25.23 -3.42
N ALA A 322 -3.95 25.24 -4.29
CA ALA A 322 -4.81 26.41 -4.48
C ALA A 322 -5.65 26.79 -3.24
N PRO A 323 -6.05 25.86 -2.35
CA PRO A 323 -6.98 26.15 -1.27
C PRO A 323 -6.36 26.73 0.00
N GLY A 324 -5.18 27.33 -0.02
CA GLY A 324 -4.83 28.31 1.04
C GLY A 324 -5.96 29.30 1.34
N LEU A 325 -6.90 29.43 0.37
CA LEU A 325 -8.19 30.11 0.49
C LEU A 325 -9.19 29.46 1.44
N VAL A 326 -9.17 28.13 1.56
CA VAL A 326 -10.20 27.35 2.27
C VAL A 326 -9.74 26.99 3.67
N LEU A 327 -8.43 27.00 3.89
CA LEU A 327 -7.82 26.63 5.17
C LEU A 327 -8.03 27.67 6.27
N ALA A 328 -8.43 28.88 5.89
CA ALA A 328 -8.95 29.87 6.82
C ALA A 328 -10.32 29.48 7.40
N GLN A 329 -10.98 28.45 6.85
CA GLN A 329 -12.25 27.93 7.35
C GLN A 329 -12.03 26.79 8.36
N ARG A 330 -12.97 26.69 9.32
CA ARG A 330 -12.95 25.77 10.48
C ARG A 330 -12.44 24.36 10.15
N GLY A 331 -11.31 23.96 10.74
CA GLY A 331 -10.82 22.58 10.76
C GLY A 331 -9.96 22.15 9.57
N GLY A 332 -9.97 22.86 8.45
CA GLY A 332 -9.21 22.47 7.24
C GLY A 332 -7.69 22.44 7.45
N TRP A 333 -7.16 23.25 8.35
CA TRP A 333 -5.75 23.27 8.72
C TRP A 333 -5.26 21.95 9.38
N LEU A 334 -6.16 21.16 9.98
CA LEU A 334 -5.83 19.84 10.51
C LEU A 334 -5.43 18.83 9.42
N LEU A 335 -5.83 19.06 8.16
CA LEU A 335 -5.38 18.25 7.02
C LEU A 335 -3.85 18.35 6.82
N TYR A 336 -3.24 19.52 7.10
CA TYR A 336 -1.78 19.62 7.10
C TYR A 336 -1.16 18.80 8.25
N GLY A 337 -1.79 18.83 9.43
CA GLY A 337 -1.38 17.97 10.55
C GLY A 337 -1.44 16.50 10.18
N TRP A 338 -2.42 16.08 9.39
CA TRP A 338 -2.49 14.71 8.88
C TRP A 338 -1.41 14.44 7.82
N THR A 339 -1.16 15.38 6.91
CA THR A 339 -0.26 15.19 5.76
C THR A 339 1.22 15.24 6.14
N LEU A 340 1.63 16.27 6.90
CA LEU A 340 3.05 16.57 7.15
C LEU A 340 3.85 15.43 7.80
N PRO A 341 3.34 14.70 8.81
CA PRO A 341 4.08 13.58 9.37
C PRO A 341 4.28 12.43 8.37
N ILE A 342 3.31 12.18 7.49
CA ILE A 342 3.42 11.13 6.46
C ILE A 342 4.51 11.53 5.43
N VAL A 343 4.52 12.79 5.01
CA VAL A 343 5.59 13.33 4.12
C VAL A 343 6.95 13.26 4.83
N GLY A 344 7.00 13.61 6.11
CA GLY A 344 8.22 13.51 6.91
C GLY A 344 8.77 12.08 6.99
N LEU A 345 7.92 11.10 7.25
CA LEU A 345 8.30 9.68 7.29
C LEU A 345 8.74 9.19 5.90
N ALA A 346 8.05 9.58 4.83
CA ALA A 346 8.47 9.27 3.47
C ALA A 346 9.85 9.87 3.13
N ALA A 347 10.11 11.10 3.55
CA ALA A 347 11.41 11.74 3.38
C ALA A 347 12.51 11.04 4.18
N VAL A 348 12.23 10.66 5.43
CA VAL A 348 13.16 9.86 6.24
C VAL A 348 13.48 8.55 5.54
N GLY A 349 12.46 7.82 5.07
CA GLY A 349 12.67 6.57 4.33
C GLY A 349 13.52 6.74 3.09
N GLY A 350 13.26 7.79 2.28
CA GLY A 350 14.05 8.08 1.07
C GLY A 350 15.49 8.52 1.37
N LEU A 351 15.73 9.22 2.49
CA LEU A 351 17.06 9.69 2.87
C LEU A 351 17.90 8.60 3.55
N THR A 352 17.28 7.69 4.30
CA THR A 352 17.97 6.65 5.07
C THR A 352 18.07 5.31 4.36
N GLY A 353 17.30 5.11 3.27
CA GLY A 353 17.20 3.81 2.62
C GLY A 353 16.48 2.75 3.46
N SER A 354 15.68 3.15 4.48
CA SER A 354 14.95 2.23 5.35
C SER A 354 13.97 1.36 4.56
N HIS A 355 14.07 0.06 4.69
CA HIS A 355 13.14 -0.91 4.07
C HIS A 355 11.75 -0.89 4.73
N LEU A 356 11.64 -0.46 5.99
CA LEU A 356 10.36 -0.28 6.67
C LEU A 356 9.63 0.99 6.21
N LEU A 357 10.37 2.05 5.86
CA LEU A 357 9.84 3.37 5.50
C LEU A 357 10.05 3.71 4.02
N ILE A 358 10.04 2.72 3.13
CA ILE A 358 10.23 2.96 1.68
C ILE A 358 9.29 4.06 1.19
N ALA A 359 9.86 5.08 0.56
CA ALA A 359 9.17 6.34 0.26
C ALA A 359 7.87 6.15 -0.55
N TYR A 360 7.86 5.29 -1.59
CA TYR A 360 6.68 5.08 -2.43
C TYR A 360 5.51 4.43 -1.68
N ARG A 361 5.77 3.64 -0.61
CA ARG A 361 4.70 3.00 0.20
C ARG A 361 3.83 4.03 0.94
N HIS A 362 4.30 5.27 1.09
CA HIS A 362 3.54 6.36 1.71
C HIS A 362 2.52 6.97 0.74
N ALA A 363 2.69 6.80 -0.57
CA ALA A 363 1.86 7.44 -1.58
C ALA A 363 0.35 7.15 -1.44
N PRO A 364 -0.12 5.90 -1.25
CA PRO A 364 -1.55 5.63 -1.06
C PRO A 364 -2.15 6.39 0.12
N TYR A 365 -1.42 6.50 1.23
CA TYR A 365 -1.88 7.16 2.46
C TYR A 365 -1.89 8.68 2.35
N LEU A 366 -0.96 9.26 1.57
CA LEU A 366 -0.95 10.67 1.25
C LEU A 366 -2.13 11.08 0.37
N MET A 367 -2.63 10.16 -0.47
CA MET A 367 -3.76 10.48 -1.35
C MET A 367 -5.02 10.86 -0.57
N ALA A 368 -5.25 10.34 0.63
CA ALA A 368 -6.45 10.65 1.40
C ALA A 368 -6.55 12.14 1.78
N PRO A 369 -5.60 12.73 2.54
CA PRO A 369 -5.67 14.15 2.86
C PRO A 369 -5.49 15.05 1.62
N LEU A 370 -4.65 14.65 0.64
CA LEU A 370 -4.45 15.41 -0.59
C LEU A 370 -5.72 15.48 -1.44
N ALA A 371 -6.47 14.38 -1.56
CA ALA A 371 -7.73 14.34 -2.28
C ALA A 371 -8.80 15.24 -1.61
N LEU A 372 -8.84 15.26 -0.26
CA LEU A 372 -9.72 16.19 0.47
C LEU A 372 -9.33 17.66 0.24
N MET A 373 -8.04 17.96 0.24
CA MET A 373 -7.54 19.31 -0.09
C MET A 373 -7.87 19.67 -1.54
N ALA A 374 -7.69 18.74 -2.48
CA ALA A 374 -8.05 18.94 -3.89
C ALA A 374 -9.55 19.19 -4.07
N GLY A 375 -10.40 18.42 -3.39
CA GLY A 375 -11.84 18.65 -3.39
C GLY A 375 -12.23 20.01 -2.84
N ALA A 376 -11.57 20.46 -1.75
CA ALA A 376 -11.76 21.79 -1.19
C ALA A 376 -11.32 22.90 -2.17
N GLY A 377 -10.15 22.72 -2.79
CA GLY A 377 -9.63 23.63 -3.81
C GLY A 377 -10.52 23.73 -5.03
N PHE A 378 -10.96 22.58 -5.55
CA PHE A 378 -11.90 22.54 -6.66
C PHE A 378 -13.19 23.31 -6.35
N MET A 379 -13.80 23.08 -5.20
CA MET A 379 -15.01 23.77 -4.79
C MET A 379 -14.81 25.28 -4.61
N ALA A 380 -13.63 25.70 -4.14
CA ALA A 380 -13.28 27.11 -4.05
C ALA A 380 -13.17 27.73 -5.45
N LEU A 381 -12.42 27.10 -6.35
CA LEU A 381 -12.27 27.57 -7.73
C LEU A 381 -13.60 27.58 -8.50
N LEU A 382 -14.45 26.57 -8.31
CA LEU A 382 -15.78 26.52 -8.92
C LEU A 382 -16.68 27.70 -8.49
N ARG A 383 -16.60 28.10 -7.20
CA ARG A 383 -17.37 29.25 -6.68
C ARG A 383 -16.89 30.56 -7.26
N MET A 384 -15.61 30.66 -7.64
CA MET A 384 -15.05 31.88 -8.27
C MET A 384 -15.43 31.98 -9.76
N GLN A 385 -15.91 30.88 -10.39
CA GLN A 385 -16.34 30.95 -11.77
C GLN A 385 -17.68 31.65 -11.91
N THR A 386 -17.80 32.45 -12.96
CA THR A 386 -19.11 33.01 -13.36
C THR A 386 -20.06 31.88 -13.79
N PRO A 387 -21.39 32.02 -13.63
CA PRO A 387 -22.35 30.96 -13.94
C PRO A 387 -22.16 30.26 -15.29
N PRO A 388 -21.90 30.97 -16.42
CA PRO A 388 -21.72 30.30 -17.72
C PRO A 388 -20.45 29.44 -17.82
N HIS A 389 -19.44 29.68 -16.98
CA HIS A 389 -18.19 28.89 -17.01
C HIS A 389 -18.17 27.70 -16.05
N ARG A 390 -19.10 27.65 -15.08
CA ARG A 390 -19.17 26.54 -14.10
C ARG A 390 -19.32 25.16 -14.73
N PRO A 391 -20.18 24.94 -15.75
CA PRO A 391 -20.28 23.62 -16.39
C PRO A 391 -18.96 23.18 -17.05
N ARG A 392 -18.25 24.11 -17.72
CA ARG A 392 -16.94 23.81 -18.36
C ARG A 392 -15.90 23.43 -17.32
N PHE A 393 -15.87 24.13 -16.20
CA PHE A 393 -14.97 23.82 -15.09
C PHE A 393 -15.32 22.48 -14.42
N ALA A 394 -16.60 22.16 -14.26
CA ALA A 394 -17.06 20.85 -13.78
C ALA A 394 -16.68 19.73 -14.76
N ALA A 395 -16.78 19.98 -16.07
CA ALA A 395 -16.37 19.02 -17.10
C ALA A 395 -14.85 18.74 -17.03
N SER A 396 -14.01 19.74 -16.73
CA SER A 396 -12.57 19.51 -16.56
C SER A 396 -12.26 18.57 -15.38
N LEU A 397 -13.02 18.66 -14.27
CA LEU A 397 -12.90 17.68 -13.18
C LEU A 397 -13.30 16.26 -13.65
N ALA A 398 -14.42 16.14 -14.35
CA ALA A 398 -14.86 14.85 -14.88
C ALA A 398 -13.79 14.24 -15.81
N SER A 399 -13.14 15.04 -16.65
CA SER A 399 -12.03 14.61 -17.50
C SER A 399 -10.82 14.14 -16.67
N ILE A 400 -10.44 14.85 -15.61
CA ILE A 400 -9.35 14.47 -14.70
C ILE A 400 -9.68 13.13 -14.01
N LEU A 401 -10.92 12.95 -13.53
CA LEU A 401 -11.36 11.71 -12.91
C LEU A 401 -11.36 10.54 -13.91
N LEU A 402 -11.80 10.78 -15.13
CA LEU A 402 -11.75 9.78 -16.20
C LEU A 402 -10.32 9.39 -16.54
N CYS A 403 -9.42 10.38 -16.72
CA CYS A 403 -8.00 10.10 -16.92
C CYS A 403 -7.40 9.30 -15.75
N GLY A 404 -7.74 9.66 -14.50
CA GLY A 404 -7.34 8.89 -13.31
C GLY A 404 -7.81 7.44 -13.36
N ALA A 405 -9.06 7.19 -13.75
CA ALA A 405 -9.59 5.84 -13.88
C ALA A 405 -8.89 5.03 -14.99
N LEU A 406 -8.59 5.66 -16.14
CA LEU A 406 -7.91 5.03 -17.26
C LEU A 406 -6.42 4.74 -16.97
N THR A 407 -5.81 5.51 -16.07
CA THR A 407 -4.40 5.37 -15.66
C THR A 407 -4.22 4.73 -14.29
N ALA A 408 -5.29 4.15 -13.72
CA ALA A 408 -5.25 3.55 -12.39
C ALA A 408 -4.34 2.32 -12.28
N TYR A 409 -4.01 1.70 -13.41
CA TYR A 409 -3.11 0.56 -13.53
C TYR A 409 -2.03 0.85 -14.54
N PRO A 410 -0.85 1.26 -14.09
CA PRO A 410 0.28 1.47 -14.97
C PRO A 410 0.68 0.15 -15.66
N PRO A 411 1.11 0.20 -16.94
CA PRO A 411 1.72 -0.94 -17.59
C PRO A 411 2.95 -1.44 -16.83
N VAL A 412 3.23 -2.74 -16.94
CA VAL A 412 4.40 -3.38 -16.29
C VAL A 412 5.70 -2.64 -16.60
N ALA A 413 5.89 -2.18 -17.84
CA ALA A 413 7.07 -1.40 -18.24
C ALA A 413 7.25 -0.10 -17.44
N VAL A 414 6.13 0.59 -17.10
CA VAL A 414 6.15 1.80 -16.27
C VAL A 414 6.51 1.51 -14.80
N MET A 415 6.27 0.28 -14.38
CA MET A 415 6.59 -0.22 -13.04
C MET A 415 7.97 -0.91 -12.99
N GLY A 416 8.90 -0.56 -13.87
CA GLY A 416 10.23 -1.16 -13.93
C GLY A 416 10.23 -2.64 -14.32
N GLY A 417 9.20 -3.10 -15.01
CA GLY A 417 9.04 -4.51 -15.35
C GLY A 417 8.40 -5.36 -14.25
N PHE A 418 8.12 -4.78 -13.06
CA PHE A 418 7.57 -5.51 -11.93
C PHE A 418 6.16 -6.03 -12.25
N GLN A 419 5.99 -7.36 -12.18
CA GLN A 419 4.73 -8.04 -12.46
C GLN A 419 4.01 -8.46 -11.17
N GLU A 420 2.76 -8.05 -11.04
CA GLU A 420 1.89 -8.45 -9.92
C GLU A 420 0.92 -9.58 -10.32
N GLY A 421 0.56 -9.63 -11.59
CA GLY A 421 -0.45 -10.56 -12.07
C GLY A 421 0.11 -11.97 -12.31
N THR A 422 -0.67 -12.97 -11.95
CA THR A 422 -0.42 -14.38 -12.27
C THR A 422 -1.43 -14.84 -13.31
N THR A 423 -0.96 -15.43 -14.40
CA THR A 423 -1.81 -15.96 -15.48
C THR A 423 -2.43 -17.31 -15.09
N ASN A 424 -3.47 -17.73 -15.82
CA ASN A 424 -4.05 -19.06 -15.63
C ASN A 424 -3.04 -20.19 -15.93
N ALA A 425 -2.14 -19.98 -16.89
CA ALA A 425 -1.10 -20.94 -17.23
C ALA A 425 -0.09 -21.11 -16.07
N GLU A 426 0.34 -20.00 -15.47
CA GLU A 426 1.22 -19.99 -14.30
C GLU A 426 0.55 -20.63 -13.09
N LEU A 427 -0.71 -20.27 -12.82
CA LEU A 427 -1.47 -20.88 -11.72
C LEU A 427 -1.61 -22.39 -11.90
N GLY A 428 -1.91 -22.85 -13.13
CA GLY A 428 -1.96 -24.28 -13.45
C GLY A 428 -0.61 -24.98 -13.20
N CYS A 429 0.49 -24.34 -13.59
CA CYS A 429 1.83 -24.84 -13.36
C CYS A 429 2.16 -24.93 -11.85
N VAL A 430 1.84 -23.90 -11.08
CA VAL A 430 2.00 -23.91 -9.62
C VAL A 430 1.16 -25.02 -8.97
N LEU A 431 -0.10 -25.18 -9.37
CA LEU A 431 -0.96 -26.24 -8.82
C LEU A 431 -0.43 -27.64 -9.16
N TRP A 432 0.18 -27.80 -10.34
CA TRP A 432 0.79 -29.06 -10.73
C TRP A 432 2.02 -29.39 -9.87
N THR A 433 2.72 -28.41 -9.28
CA THR A 433 3.83 -28.68 -8.36
C THR A 433 3.42 -29.57 -7.17
N GLY A 434 2.16 -29.62 -6.80
CA GLY A 434 1.66 -30.55 -5.80
C GLY A 434 1.86 -32.04 -6.15
N GLN A 435 2.31 -32.37 -7.38
CA GLN A 435 2.65 -33.72 -7.82
C GLN A 435 4.14 -34.06 -7.66
N VAL A 436 5.00 -33.10 -7.32
CA VAL A 436 6.43 -33.31 -7.11
C VAL A 436 6.74 -33.67 -5.64
N GLU A 437 7.98 -34.03 -5.36
CA GLU A 437 8.40 -34.48 -4.02
C GLU A 437 8.14 -33.36 -2.97
N PRO A 438 7.44 -33.66 -1.88
CA PRO A 438 7.18 -32.68 -0.82
C PRO A 438 8.48 -32.07 -0.27
N GLY A 439 8.50 -30.76 -0.09
CA GLY A 439 9.66 -30.05 0.46
C GLY A 439 10.79 -29.78 -0.55
N ALA A 440 10.63 -30.19 -1.83
CA ALA A 440 11.57 -29.80 -2.88
C ALA A 440 11.69 -28.28 -2.98
N LEU A 441 12.91 -27.79 -3.28
CA LEU A 441 13.11 -26.37 -3.58
C LEU A 441 12.62 -26.07 -5.00
N ILE A 442 11.62 -25.18 -5.10
CA ILE A 442 11.13 -24.65 -6.37
C ILE A 442 11.70 -23.25 -6.57
N VAL A 443 12.45 -23.10 -7.64
CA VAL A 443 13.05 -21.82 -8.03
C VAL A 443 12.18 -21.14 -9.06
N SER A 444 11.87 -19.87 -8.81
CA SER A 444 11.22 -18.97 -9.75
C SER A 444 11.48 -17.51 -9.37
N ASP A 445 10.78 -16.56 -10.00
CA ASP A 445 10.74 -15.18 -9.53
C ASP A 445 10.01 -15.08 -8.18
N HIS A 446 10.11 -13.91 -7.54
CA HIS A 446 9.49 -13.68 -6.22
C HIS A 446 7.99 -14.03 -6.21
N ARG A 447 7.25 -13.64 -7.23
CA ARG A 447 5.80 -13.83 -7.38
C ARG A 447 5.40 -15.31 -7.44
N LEU A 448 6.04 -16.08 -8.33
CA LEU A 448 5.74 -17.51 -8.48
C LEU A 448 6.34 -18.34 -7.33
N SER A 449 7.45 -17.90 -6.74
CA SER A 449 7.98 -18.47 -5.47
C SER A 449 6.96 -18.35 -4.35
N SER A 450 6.32 -17.20 -4.17
CA SER A 450 5.25 -17.00 -3.19
C SER A 450 4.09 -17.98 -3.39
N LEU A 451 3.68 -18.20 -4.65
CA LEU A 451 2.60 -19.14 -4.96
C LEU A 451 3.01 -20.60 -4.81
N ALA A 452 4.25 -20.96 -5.18
CA ALA A 452 4.78 -22.33 -4.98
C ALA A 452 4.82 -22.68 -3.48
N PHE A 453 5.21 -21.70 -2.64
CA PHE A 453 5.13 -21.83 -1.19
C PHE A 453 3.68 -21.96 -0.70
N GLY A 454 2.79 -21.05 -1.14
CA GLY A 454 1.44 -20.95 -0.61
C GLY A 454 0.47 -22.03 -1.06
N LEU A 455 0.47 -22.37 -2.34
CA LEU A 455 -0.42 -23.32 -2.97
C LEU A 455 0.24 -24.69 -3.19
N GLY A 456 1.52 -24.68 -3.59
CA GLY A 456 2.29 -25.90 -3.84
C GLY A 456 2.79 -26.57 -2.55
N LYS A 457 2.89 -25.85 -1.45
CA LYS A 457 3.45 -26.30 -0.15
C LYS A 457 4.89 -26.76 -0.26
N HIS A 458 5.69 -26.10 -1.10
CA HIS A 458 7.09 -26.36 -1.33
C HIS A 458 7.99 -25.30 -0.71
N ASN A 459 9.27 -25.61 -0.54
CA ASN A 459 10.27 -24.59 -0.28
C ASN A 459 10.39 -23.70 -1.52
N ALA A 460 10.55 -22.40 -1.32
CA ALA A 460 10.61 -21.42 -2.39
C ALA A 460 11.93 -20.65 -2.34
N SER A 461 12.45 -20.31 -3.51
CA SER A 461 13.73 -19.62 -3.63
C SER A 461 13.62 -18.11 -3.39
N TRP A 462 12.42 -17.54 -3.52
CA TRP A 462 12.20 -16.10 -3.49
C TRP A 462 13.15 -15.37 -4.46
N GLU A 463 13.57 -14.13 -4.15
CA GLU A 463 14.54 -13.37 -4.93
C GLU A 463 15.95 -14.00 -4.98
N GLN A 464 16.31 -14.85 -4.02
CA GLN A 464 17.59 -15.56 -4.00
C GLN A 464 17.71 -16.59 -5.14
N GLY A 465 16.59 -16.97 -5.76
CA GLY A 465 16.58 -17.79 -6.95
C GLY A 465 16.91 -17.08 -8.25
N ALA A 466 17.06 -15.75 -8.23
CA ALA A 466 17.30 -14.96 -9.45
C ALA A 466 18.53 -15.44 -10.22
N ASP A 467 19.64 -15.76 -9.55
CA ASP A 467 20.86 -16.24 -10.19
C ASP A 467 20.64 -17.56 -10.95
N VAL A 468 19.76 -18.43 -10.45
CA VAL A 468 19.37 -19.68 -11.16
C VAL A 468 18.66 -19.34 -12.47
N LEU A 469 17.93 -18.24 -12.53
CA LEU A 469 17.19 -17.84 -13.73
C LEU A 469 18.08 -17.05 -14.70
N VAL A 470 18.75 -16.00 -14.24
CA VAL A 470 19.42 -15.01 -15.10
C VAL A 470 20.85 -15.40 -15.51
N SER A 471 21.53 -16.28 -14.74
CA SER A 471 22.87 -16.77 -15.10
C SER A 471 22.81 -17.68 -16.33
N ALA A 472 23.79 -17.58 -17.22
CA ALA A 472 23.99 -18.55 -18.31
C ALA A 472 24.48 -19.91 -17.79
N GLY A 473 25.19 -19.94 -16.65
CA GLY A 473 25.68 -21.14 -16.01
C GLY A 473 24.59 -21.89 -15.21
N ILE A 474 24.88 -23.15 -14.87
CA ILE A 474 24.01 -23.96 -14.03
C ILE A 474 24.32 -23.67 -12.58
N VAL A 475 23.33 -23.12 -11.86
CA VAL A 475 23.38 -22.92 -10.41
C VAL A 475 22.64 -24.10 -9.76
N ARG A 476 23.29 -24.78 -8.82
CA ARG A 476 22.76 -26.01 -8.22
C ARG A 476 22.19 -25.84 -6.83
N GLU A 477 22.64 -24.83 -6.13
CA GLU A 477 22.22 -24.56 -4.76
C GLU A 477 21.78 -23.10 -4.60
N VAL A 478 20.77 -22.90 -3.78
CA VAL A 478 20.27 -21.57 -3.40
C VAL A 478 20.22 -21.49 -1.89
N SER A 479 20.75 -20.41 -1.33
CA SER A 479 20.66 -20.12 0.10
C SER A 479 19.52 -19.17 0.37
N THR A 480 18.50 -19.62 1.08
CA THR A 480 17.36 -18.79 1.49
C THR A 480 17.44 -18.45 2.97
N PRO A 481 16.99 -17.26 3.40
CA PRO A 481 17.00 -16.88 4.82
C PRO A 481 16.18 -17.79 5.72
N ALA A 482 15.16 -18.45 5.16
CA ALA A 482 14.23 -19.29 5.91
C ALA A 482 14.70 -20.75 6.02
N ALA A 483 15.20 -21.35 4.92
CA ALA A 483 15.48 -22.76 4.83
C ALA A 483 16.99 -23.10 4.72
N GLY A 484 17.88 -22.08 4.72
CA GLY A 484 19.32 -22.27 4.51
C GLY A 484 19.65 -22.61 3.06
N THR A 485 20.82 -23.27 2.86
CA THR A 485 21.26 -23.71 1.52
C THR A 485 20.58 -25.02 1.15
N GLN A 486 19.95 -25.06 -0.01
CA GLN A 486 19.25 -26.22 -0.55
C GLN A 486 19.61 -26.44 -2.01
N GLU A 487 19.62 -27.69 -2.43
CA GLU A 487 19.78 -28.08 -3.83
C GLU A 487 18.53 -27.67 -4.62
N VAL A 488 18.73 -27.16 -5.84
CA VAL A 488 17.64 -26.80 -6.76
C VAL A 488 16.97 -28.07 -7.26
N GLY A 489 15.76 -28.32 -6.84
CA GLY A 489 14.96 -29.46 -7.30
C GLY A 489 14.27 -29.15 -8.62
N TYR A 490 13.57 -28.02 -8.67
CA TYR A 490 12.76 -27.63 -9.82
C TYR A 490 12.88 -26.15 -10.13
N VAL A 491 12.69 -25.81 -11.42
CA VAL A 491 12.64 -24.42 -11.90
C VAL A 491 11.30 -24.20 -12.60
N LEU A 492 10.55 -23.22 -12.14
CA LEU A 492 9.28 -22.81 -12.74
C LEU A 492 9.54 -21.57 -13.62
N LEU A 493 9.27 -21.68 -14.90
CA LEU A 493 9.59 -20.69 -15.91
C LEU A 493 8.37 -20.41 -16.80
N SER A 494 7.87 -19.18 -16.79
CA SER A 494 6.77 -18.72 -17.65
C SER A 494 7.23 -17.72 -18.70
N ASP A 495 6.37 -17.39 -19.67
CA ASP A 495 6.61 -16.33 -20.63
C ASP A 495 6.84 -14.99 -19.93
N GLU A 496 6.09 -14.73 -18.85
CA GLU A 496 6.20 -13.52 -18.04
C GLU A 496 7.55 -13.45 -17.32
N VAL A 497 8.03 -14.56 -16.75
CA VAL A 497 9.36 -14.66 -16.11
C VAL A 497 10.48 -14.51 -17.14
N ARG A 498 10.31 -15.06 -18.35
CA ARG A 498 11.28 -14.88 -19.46
C ARG A 498 11.38 -13.42 -19.88
N ALA A 499 10.26 -12.70 -19.90
CA ALA A 499 10.20 -11.28 -20.23
C ALA A 499 10.81 -10.38 -19.15
N GLY A 500 10.75 -10.80 -17.88
CA GLY A 500 11.32 -10.06 -16.76
C GLY A 500 11.18 -10.80 -15.43
N VAL A 501 12.31 -11.24 -14.89
CA VAL A 501 12.37 -11.86 -13.55
C VAL A 501 12.04 -10.81 -12.50
N THR A 502 10.90 -10.96 -11.86
CA THR A 502 10.44 -10.08 -10.78
C THR A 502 11.17 -10.43 -9.49
N LEU A 503 11.94 -9.48 -8.96
CA LEU A 503 12.68 -9.61 -7.70
C LEU A 503 11.84 -9.03 -6.56
N LEU A 504 12.16 -7.83 -6.12
CA LEU A 504 11.45 -7.11 -5.07
C LEU A 504 10.74 -5.88 -5.65
N GLN A 505 9.72 -5.39 -4.97
CA GLN A 505 8.91 -4.23 -5.43
C GLN A 505 9.71 -2.95 -5.68
N TRP A 506 10.93 -2.86 -5.17
CA TRP A 506 11.84 -1.70 -5.32
C TRP A 506 13.00 -1.96 -6.28
N GLU A 507 13.01 -3.11 -6.95
CA GLU A 507 14.01 -3.47 -7.94
C GLU A 507 13.40 -3.59 -9.33
N ALA A 508 14.14 -3.13 -10.35
CA ALA A 508 13.72 -3.33 -11.73
C ALA A 508 13.81 -4.81 -12.09
N ALA A 509 12.80 -5.31 -12.80
CA ALA A 509 12.81 -6.70 -13.28
C ALA A 509 13.94 -6.92 -14.31
N GLN A 510 14.58 -8.08 -14.21
CA GLN A 510 15.69 -8.44 -15.09
C GLN A 510 15.20 -9.37 -16.21
N PRO A 511 15.29 -8.98 -17.50
CA PRO A 511 14.92 -9.85 -18.60
C PRO A 511 15.88 -11.04 -18.70
N LEU A 512 15.34 -12.21 -19.03
CA LEU A 512 16.14 -13.40 -19.25
C LEU A 512 16.90 -13.27 -20.56
N SER A 513 18.24 -13.39 -20.54
CA SER A 513 19.04 -13.39 -21.76
C SER A 513 18.79 -14.68 -22.59
N ALA A 514 19.05 -14.63 -23.90
CA ALA A 514 18.93 -15.81 -24.74
C ALA A 514 19.83 -16.97 -24.26
N GLU A 515 21.04 -16.66 -23.77
CA GLU A 515 21.98 -17.64 -23.22
C GLU A 515 21.45 -18.27 -21.91
N ALA A 516 20.91 -17.45 -21.01
CA ALA A 516 20.29 -17.93 -19.80
C ALA A 516 19.04 -18.78 -20.07
N ALA A 517 18.27 -18.46 -21.09
CA ALA A 517 17.10 -19.25 -21.50
C ALA A 517 17.52 -20.61 -22.12
N ALA A 518 18.58 -20.63 -22.96
CA ALA A 518 19.04 -21.82 -23.67
C ALA A 518 19.50 -22.95 -22.74
N LYS A 519 19.91 -22.67 -21.49
CA LYS A 519 20.30 -23.73 -20.55
C LYS A 519 19.16 -24.66 -20.20
N PHE A 520 17.91 -24.21 -20.25
CA PHE A 520 16.73 -25.02 -19.95
C PHE A 520 16.41 -26.04 -21.06
N ASP A 521 17.03 -25.90 -22.24
CA ASP A 521 16.98 -26.86 -23.34
C ASP A 521 18.13 -27.90 -23.26
N SER A 522 19.01 -27.79 -22.26
CA SER A 522 20.13 -28.72 -22.05
C SER A 522 19.71 -30.02 -21.36
N ALA A 523 20.57 -31.05 -21.42
CA ALA A 523 20.32 -32.34 -20.73
C ALA A 523 20.25 -32.23 -19.19
N THR A 524 20.70 -31.09 -18.62
CA THR A 524 20.64 -30.83 -17.17
C THR A 524 19.20 -30.56 -16.70
N TYR A 525 18.33 -30.10 -17.59
CA TYR A 525 16.94 -29.79 -17.25
C TYR A 525 15.99 -30.66 -18.05
N SER A 526 15.02 -31.27 -17.38
CA SER A 526 13.96 -32.06 -17.99
C SER A 526 12.61 -31.41 -17.72
N ALA A 527 11.88 -31.03 -18.76
CA ALA A 527 10.52 -30.53 -18.59
C ALA A 527 9.61 -31.65 -18.07
N VAL A 528 9.08 -31.45 -16.86
CA VAL A 528 8.14 -32.40 -16.21
C VAL A 528 6.68 -31.95 -16.36
N TYR A 529 6.48 -30.66 -16.67
CA TYR A 529 5.19 -30.09 -17.01
C TYR A 529 5.37 -28.97 -18.03
N ASP A 530 4.48 -28.91 -19.01
CA ASP A 530 4.46 -27.84 -20.02
C ASP A 530 3.01 -27.53 -20.42
N SER A 531 2.61 -26.27 -20.23
CA SER A 531 1.34 -25.72 -20.69
C SER A 531 1.47 -24.90 -21.99
N GLY A 532 2.63 -24.86 -22.60
CA GLY A 532 2.99 -24.00 -23.73
C GLY A 532 3.42 -22.59 -23.32
N ARG A 533 2.92 -22.06 -22.19
CA ARG A 533 3.24 -20.72 -21.68
C ARG A 533 3.92 -20.72 -20.31
N CYS A 534 3.92 -21.84 -19.64
CA CYS A 534 4.59 -22.03 -18.36
C CYS A 534 5.08 -23.48 -18.26
N GLN A 535 6.36 -23.65 -17.95
CA GLN A 535 7.03 -24.92 -17.82
C GLN A 535 7.56 -25.11 -16.41
N LEU A 536 7.54 -26.37 -15.94
CA LEU A 536 8.26 -26.81 -14.75
C LEU A 536 9.37 -27.75 -15.18
N TYR A 537 10.60 -27.38 -14.90
CA TYR A 537 11.79 -28.18 -15.20
C TYR A 537 12.31 -28.84 -13.93
N ARG A 538 12.67 -30.11 -14.01
CA ARG A 538 13.46 -30.80 -12.99
C ARG A 538 14.93 -30.64 -13.31
N GLN A 539 15.74 -30.25 -12.33
CA GLN A 539 17.20 -30.23 -12.47
C GLN A 539 17.76 -31.61 -12.22
N ALA A 540 18.64 -32.14 -13.10
CA ALA A 540 19.27 -33.43 -12.91
C ALA A 540 20.29 -33.36 -11.74
N PRO A 541 20.30 -34.36 -10.83
CA PRO A 541 21.30 -34.43 -9.78
C PRO A 541 22.70 -34.67 -10.34
N ASP A 542 23.73 -34.21 -9.63
CA ASP A 542 25.13 -34.36 -10.07
C ASP A 542 25.57 -35.81 -10.31
N SER A 543 24.95 -36.78 -9.62
CA SER A 543 25.29 -38.20 -9.71
C SER A 543 24.95 -38.84 -11.07
N LEU A 544 24.22 -38.15 -11.95
CA LEU A 544 23.79 -38.64 -13.26
C LEU A 544 24.53 -37.99 -14.43
N MET A 545 25.46 -37.05 -14.18
CA MET A 545 26.33 -36.45 -15.19
C MET A 545 27.77 -36.85 -15.01
#